data_1ad8cb5e7303748f5b910dabde129131
#
_entry.id   1ad8cb5e7303748f5b910dabde129131
#
_cell.length_a   1.000
_cell.length_b   1.000
_cell.length_c   1.000
_cell.angle_alpha   90.00
_cell.angle_beta   90.00
_cell.angle_gamma   90.00
#
_symmetry.space_group_name_H-M   'P 1'
#
loop_
_entity.id
_entity.type
_entity.pdbx_description
1 polymer ?
#
loop_
_entity_poly.entity_id
_entity_poly.type
_entity_poly.pdbx_seq_one_letter_code
_entity_poly.pdbx_strand_id
1 'polypeptide(L)'
;VLNAMGFDVTCLGNHEFDNGIDELARRIENLDVPVVCANYTFTGTPLENLVKPYVVLEKAGKKIGVIGLLTDVTSVVDKGITDMLKYRNPADVANEYARILKIDQRCDLVICLTHLGFEGESYVDTELAAQTRNVDVIVGGHSHTLLKDFENVYNLDGEPVIIVTDWKWGLNIGNLKVKFKPQMLYRKYLDLMPENVFSYDASWFPYPSYADREGWNKLLGTNAEYLVKAGERYLDYNWKIVPATAYLAYERTGERNIMQDPLSANRNALAALMLAELAEGQGRFIDQLVNGLWHLSNSPSWVLSAHLPRQKSRRSLPDPREQLIDLGSGGLAAQVAVAWHFFHEAFDKIDPVISVVIQDAMKKQILDPYLNTEQYVPHWWLAFELKKGQV
;
A
#
# COMPACT_ATOMS: atom_id res chain seq x y z
N VAL A 1 39.89 -12.76 -5.14
CA VAL A 1 38.82 -13.75 -4.89
C VAL A 1 37.49 -13.10 -5.17
N LEU A 2 37.11 -11.99 -4.47
CA LEU A 2 35.78 -11.34 -4.66
C LEU A 2 35.49 -10.96 -6.11
N ASN A 3 36.45 -10.35 -6.82
CA ASN A 3 36.30 -10.00 -8.25
C ASN A 3 36.03 -11.25 -9.12
N ALA A 4 36.71 -12.35 -8.84
CA ALA A 4 36.53 -13.61 -9.59
C ALA A 4 35.20 -14.33 -9.26
N MET A 5 34.60 -14.07 -8.10
CA MET A 5 33.32 -14.66 -7.68
C MET A 5 32.12 -13.91 -8.25
N GLY A 6 32.33 -12.68 -8.76
CA GLY A 6 31.28 -11.89 -9.41
C GLY A 6 30.24 -11.35 -8.44
N PHE A 7 30.65 -10.95 -7.22
CA PHE A 7 29.77 -10.24 -6.30
C PHE A 7 29.33 -8.89 -6.86
N ASP A 8 28.12 -8.48 -6.57
CA ASP A 8 27.58 -7.17 -6.98
C ASP A 8 27.90 -6.06 -5.95
N VAL A 9 28.08 -6.43 -4.67
CA VAL A 9 28.35 -5.51 -3.56
C VAL A 9 28.89 -6.29 -2.36
N THR A 10 29.70 -5.64 -1.54
CA THR A 10 30.19 -6.17 -0.25
C THR A 10 30.14 -5.09 0.83
N CYS A 11 30.08 -5.46 2.11
CA CYS A 11 30.20 -4.54 3.24
C CYS A 11 31.50 -4.76 4.00
N LEU A 12 31.87 -3.81 4.86
CA LEU A 12 32.98 -3.94 5.77
C LEU A 12 32.60 -4.80 6.98
N GLY A 13 33.54 -5.62 7.45
CA GLY A 13 33.55 -6.24 8.77
C GLY A 13 34.62 -5.61 9.67
N ASN A 14 34.65 -6.01 10.95
CA ASN A 14 35.65 -5.48 11.91
C ASN A 14 37.07 -5.92 11.59
N HIS A 15 37.28 -7.13 11.06
CA HIS A 15 38.59 -7.68 10.73
C HIS A 15 39.22 -7.10 9.46
N GLU A 16 38.48 -6.33 8.66
CA GLU A 16 39.06 -5.59 7.54
C GLU A 16 40.09 -4.55 8.00
N PHE A 17 40.01 -4.09 9.25
CA PHE A 17 40.93 -3.11 9.85
C PHE A 17 42.20 -3.72 10.49
N ASP A 18 42.32 -5.05 10.59
CA ASP A 18 43.43 -5.74 11.29
C ASP A 18 44.80 -5.39 10.76
N ASN A 19 44.94 -5.04 9.49
CA ASN A 19 46.22 -4.66 8.87
C ASN A 19 46.37 -3.13 8.66
N GLY A 20 45.53 -2.35 9.31
CA GLY A 20 45.50 -0.90 9.21
C GLY A 20 44.68 -0.34 8.06
N ILE A 21 44.35 0.96 8.17
CA ILE A 21 43.41 1.63 7.25
C ILE A 21 44.05 1.85 5.85
N ASP A 22 45.36 2.04 5.75
CA ASP A 22 46.05 2.22 4.47
C ASP A 22 46.07 0.93 3.65
N GLU A 23 46.30 -0.21 4.30
CA GLU A 23 46.26 -1.52 3.62
C GLU A 23 44.82 -1.86 3.21
N LEU A 24 43.84 -1.53 4.03
CA LEU A 24 42.41 -1.69 3.67
C LEU A 24 42.09 -0.86 2.43
N ALA A 25 42.45 0.41 2.38
CA ALA A 25 42.26 1.29 1.24
C ALA A 25 42.89 0.70 -0.03
N ARG A 26 44.14 0.27 0.04
CA ARG A 26 44.86 -0.35 -1.08
C ARG A 26 44.14 -1.62 -1.60
N ARG A 27 43.53 -2.42 -0.71
CA ARG A 27 42.75 -3.61 -1.10
C ARG A 27 41.46 -3.25 -1.78
N ILE A 28 40.75 -2.23 -1.26
CA ILE A 28 39.49 -1.76 -1.84
C ILE A 28 39.69 -1.16 -3.23
N GLU A 29 40.78 -0.40 -3.44
CA GLU A 29 41.14 0.14 -4.78
C GLU A 29 41.32 -0.96 -5.86
N ASN A 30 41.65 -2.17 -5.46
CA ASN A 30 41.81 -3.32 -6.34
C ASN A 30 40.51 -4.17 -6.47
N LEU A 31 39.39 -3.74 -5.89
CA LEU A 31 38.11 -4.40 -6.03
C LEU A 31 37.31 -3.79 -7.18
N ASP A 32 36.74 -4.68 -8.02
CA ASP A 32 35.72 -4.32 -9.02
C ASP A 32 34.32 -4.22 -8.37
N VAL A 33 34.21 -4.61 -7.10
CA VAL A 33 32.98 -4.70 -6.32
C VAL A 33 32.87 -3.49 -5.40
N PRO A 34 31.79 -2.71 -5.42
CA PRO A 34 31.60 -1.60 -4.49
C PRO A 34 31.51 -2.10 -3.04
N VAL A 35 32.19 -1.36 -2.15
CA VAL A 35 32.19 -1.60 -0.71
C VAL A 35 31.26 -0.61 -0.03
N VAL A 36 30.36 -1.09 0.83
CA VAL A 36 29.37 -0.25 1.53
C VAL A 36 29.56 -0.29 3.04
N CYS A 37 29.50 0.90 3.68
CA CYS A 37 29.41 1.08 5.13
C CYS A 37 28.85 2.49 5.42
N ALA A 38 27.65 2.56 5.97
CA ALA A 38 26.93 3.81 6.13
C ALA A 38 27.06 4.42 7.53
N ASN A 39 27.27 3.59 8.56
CA ASN A 39 27.25 4.04 9.95
C ASN A 39 28.63 4.44 10.50
N TYR A 40 29.62 4.58 9.60
CA TYR A 40 30.93 5.19 9.89
C TYR A 40 31.21 6.35 8.95
N THR A 41 31.82 7.41 9.48
CA THR A 41 32.32 8.51 8.66
C THR A 41 33.83 8.32 8.42
N PHE A 42 34.22 8.31 7.14
CA PHE A 42 35.59 8.10 6.70
C PHE A 42 36.28 9.39 6.24
N THR A 43 35.69 10.55 6.51
CA THR A 43 36.24 11.85 6.09
C THR A 43 37.62 12.09 6.67
N GLY A 44 38.56 12.48 5.80
CA GLY A 44 39.96 12.68 6.16
C GLY A 44 40.78 11.40 6.28
N THR A 45 40.22 10.25 5.90
CA THR A 45 40.96 8.98 5.85
C THR A 45 41.14 8.49 4.40
N PRO A 46 42.07 7.54 4.15
CA PRO A 46 42.22 6.93 2.82
C PRO A 46 40.94 6.26 2.28
N LEU A 47 39.95 5.97 3.12
CA LEU A 47 38.68 5.32 2.75
C LEU A 47 37.58 6.29 2.28
N GLU A 48 37.77 7.61 2.41
CA GLU A 48 36.73 8.63 2.21
C GLU A 48 35.95 8.50 0.89
N ASN A 49 36.65 8.20 -0.21
CA ASN A 49 36.04 8.07 -1.54
C ASN A 49 35.87 6.61 -2.01
N LEU A 50 36.38 5.66 -1.22
CA LEU A 50 36.39 4.24 -1.56
C LEU A 50 35.18 3.49 -1.01
N VAL A 51 34.71 3.88 0.17
CA VAL A 51 33.55 3.26 0.84
C VAL A 51 32.32 4.13 0.69
N LYS A 52 31.24 3.55 0.21
CA LYS A 52 29.97 4.25 -0.01
C LYS A 52 28.97 3.90 1.10
N PRO A 53 28.05 4.81 1.47
CA PRO A 53 27.02 4.45 2.43
C PRO A 53 26.04 3.41 1.88
N TYR A 54 25.73 3.49 0.60
CA TYR A 54 24.85 2.56 -0.11
C TYR A 54 25.18 2.51 -1.60
N VAL A 55 24.60 1.53 -2.28
CA VAL A 55 24.56 1.42 -3.75
C VAL A 55 23.15 1.10 -4.23
N VAL A 56 22.85 1.43 -5.48
CA VAL A 56 21.63 1.00 -6.17
C VAL A 56 22.00 0.07 -7.30
N LEU A 57 21.51 -1.13 -7.28
CA LEU A 57 21.69 -2.16 -8.29
C LEU A 57 20.43 -2.26 -9.15
N GLU A 58 20.59 -2.51 -10.43
CA GLU A 58 19.49 -2.82 -11.34
C GLU A 58 19.57 -4.27 -11.78
N LYS A 59 18.59 -5.09 -11.40
CA LYS A 59 18.51 -6.52 -11.72
C LYS A 59 17.11 -6.87 -12.19
N ALA A 60 17.01 -7.47 -13.37
CA ALA A 60 15.73 -7.91 -13.95
C ALA A 60 14.65 -6.80 -13.98
N GLY A 61 15.04 -5.56 -14.26
CA GLY A 61 14.15 -4.40 -14.30
C GLY A 61 13.68 -3.91 -12.93
N LYS A 62 14.37 -4.32 -11.84
CA LYS A 62 14.11 -3.91 -10.47
C LYS A 62 15.30 -3.14 -9.92
N LYS A 63 15.01 -2.08 -9.15
CA LYS A 63 16.00 -1.30 -8.41
C LYS A 63 16.14 -1.86 -7.00
N ILE A 64 17.34 -2.21 -6.63
CA ILE A 64 17.68 -2.78 -5.33
C ILE A 64 18.65 -1.84 -4.63
N GLY A 65 18.23 -1.21 -3.56
CA GLY A 65 19.08 -0.41 -2.69
C GLY A 65 19.80 -1.30 -1.69
N VAL A 66 21.12 -1.13 -1.54
CA VAL A 66 21.91 -1.92 -0.59
C VAL A 66 22.69 -0.97 0.32
N ILE A 67 22.44 -1.05 1.62
CA ILE A 67 23.09 -0.25 2.69
C ILE A 67 24.07 -1.15 3.43
N GLY A 68 25.27 -0.67 3.72
CA GLY A 68 26.24 -1.39 4.58
C GLY A 68 26.18 -0.91 6.02
N LEU A 69 26.24 -1.83 6.98
CA LEU A 69 26.28 -1.51 8.41
C LEU A 69 27.31 -2.38 9.14
N LEU A 70 28.09 -1.74 10.00
CA LEU A 70 29.19 -2.37 10.74
C LEU A 70 28.96 -2.21 12.25
N THR A 71 29.33 -3.23 13.02
CA THR A 71 29.34 -3.16 14.50
C THR A 71 30.24 -2.06 15.01
N ASP A 72 30.09 -1.72 16.28
CA ASP A 72 31.03 -0.82 16.95
C ASP A 72 32.41 -1.49 17.08
N VAL A 73 33.39 -0.96 16.35
CA VAL A 73 34.75 -1.52 16.30
C VAL A 73 35.69 -0.93 17.36
N THR A 74 35.22 -0.02 18.21
CA THR A 74 36.07 0.69 19.17
C THR A 74 36.77 -0.22 20.20
N SER A 75 36.16 -1.38 20.46
CA SER A 75 36.72 -2.38 21.41
C SER A 75 37.63 -3.43 20.78
N VAL A 76 37.66 -3.53 19.45
CA VAL A 76 38.36 -4.62 18.74
C VAL A 76 39.36 -4.17 17.68
N VAL A 77 39.36 -2.89 17.31
CA VAL A 77 40.25 -2.28 16.34
C VAL A 77 41.22 -1.31 17.07
N ASP A 78 42.43 -1.17 16.53
CA ASP A 78 43.45 -0.27 17.09
C ASP A 78 42.90 1.16 17.30
N LYS A 79 43.22 1.74 18.46
CA LYS A 79 42.73 3.06 18.85
C LYS A 79 43.15 4.16 17.89
N GLY A 80 44.34 4.07 17.29
CA GLY A 80 44.77 5.04 16.29
C GLY A 80 43.88 5.07 15.06
N ILE A 81 43.24 3.96 14.71
CA ILE A 81 42.25 3.86 13.62
C ILE A 81 40.89 4.36 14.11
N THR A 82 40.41 3.88 15.25
CA THR A 82 39.10 4.25 15.76
C THR A 82 38.95 5.71 16.09
N ASP A 83 40.00 6.39 16.52
CA ASP A 83 40.02 7.84 16.77
C ASP A 83 39.81 8.68 15.49
N MET A 84 40.07 8.11 14.30
CA MET A 84 39.78 8.74 13.00
C MET A 84 38.36 8.51 12.49
N LEU A 85 37.65 7.54 13.06
CA LEU A 85 36.34 7.13 12.60
C LEU A 85 35.23 7.66 13.55
N LYS A 86 34.11 8.07 12.98
CA LYS A 86 32.92 8.46 13.77
C LYS A 86 31.83 7.45 13.56
N TYR A 87 31.51 6.72 14.61
CA TYR A 87 30.41 5.77 14.64
C TYR A 87 29.08 6.48 14.83
N ARG A 88 28.05 5.99 14.14
CA ARG A 88 26.65 6.40 14.27
C ARG A 88 25.78 5.17 14.58
N ASN A 89 24.68 5.40 15.28
CA ASN A 89 23.73 4.32 15.58
C ASN A 89 23.22 3.66 14.27
N PRO A 90 23.30 2.31 14.14
CA PRO A 90 22.92 1.62 12.92
C PRO A 90 21.45 1.82 12.52
N ALA A 91 20.50 1.89 13.48
CA ALA A 91 19.10 2.08 13.17
C ALA A 91 18.81 3.48 12.61
N ASP A 92 19.42 4.52 13.19
CA ASP A 92 19.25 5.88 12.70
C ASP A 92 19.74 6.01 11.26
N VAL A 93 20.91 5.42 10.98
CA VAL A 93 21.53 5.44 9.66
C VAL A 93 20.75 4.58 8.65
N ALA A 94 20.31 3.40 9.07
CA ALA A 94 19.47 2.53 8.22
C ALA A 94 18.18 3.26 7.82
N ASN A 95 17.51 3.91 8.76
CA ASN A 95 16.27 4.65 8.49
C ASN A 95 16.50 5.85 7.56
N GLU A 96 17.62 6.59 7.75
CA GLU A 96 18.01 7.71 6.89
C GLU A 96 18.15 7.25 5.43
N TYR A 97 19.00 6.25 5.19
CA TYR A 97 19.29 5.79 3.83
C TYR A 97 18.18 4.93 3.23
N ALA A 98 17.46 4.13 4.03
CA ALA A 98 16.30 3.38 3.53
C ALA A 98 15.20 4.33 3.03
N ARG A 99 14.96 5.45 3.72
CA ARG A 99 14.04 6.49 3.23
C ARG A 99 14.51 7.06 1.89
N ILE A 100 15.79 7.44 1.76
CA ILE A 100 16.35 7.94 0.50
C ILE A 100 16.17 6.90 -0.61
N LEU A 101 16.49 5.63 -0.34
CA LEU A 101 16.40 4.56 -1.32
C LEU A 101 14.95 4.27 -1.75
N LYS A 102 14.00 4.21 -0.81
CA LYS A 102 12.59 3.97 -1.13
C LYS A 102 11.92 5.17 -1.77
N ILE A 103 12.13 6.37 -1.25
CA ILE A 103 11.39 7.56 -1.67
C ILE A 103 12.10 8.27 -2.84
N ASP A 104 13.39 8.64 -2.66
CA ASP A 104 14.08 9.48 -3.63
C ASP A 104 14.64 8.65 -4.81
N GLN A 105 15.20 7.47 -4.54
CA GLN A 105 15.77 6.57 -5.56
C GLN A 105 14.74 5.56 -6.13
N ARG A 106 13.57 5.41 -5.46
CA ARG A 106 12.48 4.51 -5.88
C ARG A 106 12.91 3.05 -6.01
N CYS A 107 13.66 2.56 -5.03
CA CYS A 107 14.06 1.17 -5.00
C CYS A 107 12.87 0.25 -4.71
N ASP A 108 12.74 -0.81 -5.51
CA ASP A 108 11.74 -1.86 -5.31
C ASP A 108 12.05 -2.69 -4.04
N LEU A 109 13.33 -2.83 -3.69
CA LEU A 109 13.82 -3.59 -2.54
C LEU A 109 14.95 -2.82 -1.86
N VAL A 110 14.95 -2.79 -0.53
CA VAL A 110 16.06 -2.26 0.29
C VAL A 110 16.62 -3.36 1.16
N ILE A 111 17.91 -3.61 0.99
CA ILE A 111 18.69 -4.61 1.72
C ILE A 111 19.71 -3.91 2.62
N CYS A 112 19.79 -4.31 3.87
CA CYS A 112 20.95 -4.01 4.71
C CYS A 112 21.94 -5.19 4.67
N LEU A 113 23.16 -4.96 4.20
CA LEU A 113 24.29 -5.86 4.42
C LEU A 113 24.92 -5.50 5.75
N THR A 114 24.83 -6.37 6.73
CA THR A 114 25.27 -6.06 8.08
C THR A 114 26.44 -6.92 8.53
N HIS A 115 27.32 -6.32 9.31
CA HIS A 115 28.28 -7.02 10.12
C HIS A 115 28.08 -6.66 11.60
N LEU A 116 26.81 -6.83 12.08
CA LEU A 116 26.37 -6.55 13.44
C LEU A 116 26.31 -7.82 14.29
N GLY A 117 25.90 -8.91 13.69
CA GLY A 117 25.61 -10.18 14.36
C GLY A 117 24.09 -10.42 14.47
N PHE A 118 23.70 -11.67 14.40
CA PHE A 118 22.30 -12.08 14.65
C PHE A 118 22.01 -12.18 16.15
N GLU A 119 23.00 -12.62 16.92
CA GLU A 119 22.99 -12.75 18.37
C GLU A 119 24.34 -12.31 18.95
N GLY A 120 24.35 -11.82 20.19
CA GLY A 120 25.56 -11.34 20.85
C GLY A 120 25.27 -10.34 21.96
N GLU A 121 26.32 -9.77 22.55
CA GLU A 121 26.23 -8.77 23.63
C GLU A 121 26.13 -7.32 23.12
N SER A 122 26.41 -7.09 21.83
CA SER A 122 26.31 -5.79 21.18
C SER A 122 25.00 -5.65 20.39
N TYR A 123 24.76 -4.49 19.77
CA TYR A 123 23.62 -4.23 18.94
C TYR A 123 23.54 -5.23 17.76
N VAL A 124 22.42 -5.93 17.61
CA VAL A 124 22.25 -7.06 16.70
C VAL A 124 21.20 -6.84 15.62
N ASP A 125 21.20 -7.70 14.60
CA ASP A 125 20.30 -7.61 13.42
C ASP A 125 18.81 -7.65 13.78
N THR A 126 18.43 -8.40 14.83
CA THR A 126 17.03 -8.45 15.29
C THR A 126 16.58 -7.15 15.93
N GLU A 127 17.47 -6.47 16.66
CA GLU A 127 17.21 -5.14 17.22
C GLU A 127 17.15 -4.09 16.12
N LEU A 128 18.07 -4.17 15.14
CA LEU A 128 18.04 -3.32 13.95
C LEU A 128 16.71 -3.44 13.24
N ALA A 129 16.30 -4.65 12.90
CA ALA A 129 15.05 -4.91 12.18
C ALA A 129 13.84 -4.26 12.89
N ALA A 130 13.73 -4.46 14.20
CA ALA A 130 12.63 -3.92 15.00
C ALA A 130 12.59 -2.38 15.06
N GLN A 131 13.72 -1.71 14.81
CA GLN A 131 13.87 -0.26 14.87
C GLN A 131 13.92 0.42 13.51
N THR A 132 13.77 -0.34 12.41
CA THR A 132 13.83 0.20 11.05
C THR A 132 12.45 0.57 10.49
N ARG A 133 12.50 1.34 9.40
CA ARG A 133 11.44 1.60 8.43
C ARG A 133 12.00 1.43 7.02
N ASN A 134 11.16 0.99 6.09
CA ASN A 134 11.55 0.88 4.67
C ASN A 134 12.71 -0.10 4.37
N VAL A 135 13.12 -0.93 5.31
CA VAL A 135 14.06 -2.03 5.11
C VAL A 135 13.27 -3.31 4.91
N ASP A 136 13.58 -4.05 3.85
CA ASP A 136 12.87 -5.29 3.50
C ASP A 136 13.64 -6.53 3.95
N VAL A 137 14.98 -6.50 3.84
CA VAL A 137 15.85 -7.65 4.10
C VAL A 137 17.12 -7.20 4.82
N ILE A 138 17.56 -8.01 5.77
CA ILE A 138 18.88 -7.93 6.38
C ILE A 138 19.65 -9.20 6.02
N VAL A 139 20.85 -9.02 5.44
CA VAL A 139 21.81 -10.10 5.20
C VAL A 139 22.94 -9.91 6.18
N GLY A 140 22.94 -10.73 7.23
CA GLY A 140 23.79 -10.59 8.40
C GLY A 140 25.11 -11.37 8.34
N GLY A 141 26.04 -10.96 9.20
CA GLY A 141 27.32 -11.61 9.44
C GLY A 141 27.78 -11.45 10.90
N HIS A 142 29.05 -11.53 11.19
CA HIS A 142 29.72 -11.31 12.47
C HIS A 142 29.58 -12.43 13.51
N SER A 143 28.37 -12.75 13.98
CA SER A 143 28.15 -13.76 15.03
C SER A 143 28.34 -15.20 14.57
N HIS A 144 28.63 -15.43 13.29
CA HIS A 144 28.77 -16.76 12.71
C HIS A 144 27.54 -17.67 12.94
N THR A 145 26.36 -17.08 12.99
CA THR A 145 25.12 -17.82 13.18
C THR A 145 24.69 -18.47 11.87
N LEU A 146 24.25 -19.72 11.92
CA LEU A 146 23.65 -20.41 10.78
C LEU A 146 22.14 -20.41 10.93
N LEU A 147 21.46 -19.65 10.12
CA LEU A 147 20.02 -19.77 9.97
C LEU A 147 19.71 -20.72 8.81
N LYS A 148 19.01 -21.83 9.10
CA LYS A 148 18.58 -22.81 8.07
C LYS A 148 17.44 -22.30 7.22
N ASP A 149 16.71 -21.32 7.73
CA ASP A 149 15.63 -20.57 7.09
C ASP A 149 15.75 -19.10 7.51
N PHE A 150 14.92 -18.24 6.97
CA PHE A 150 14.92 -16.84 7.38
C PHE A 150 14.19 -16.62 8.71
N GLU A 151 14.61 -15.57 9.44
CA GLU A 151 13.89 -15.07 10.60
C GLU A 151 13.06 -13.84 10.19
N ASN A 152 11.87 -13.66 10.79
CA ASN A 152 11.01 -12.51 10.57
C ASN A 152 10.94 -11.65 11.83
N VAL A 153 11.27 -10.38 11.71
CA VAL A 153 11.09 -9.38 12.75
C VAL A 153 10.20 -8.26 12.21
N TYR A 154 9.21 -7.82 12.98
CA TYR A 154 8.35 -6.72 12.57
C TYR A 154 8.99 -5.38 12.91
N ASN A 155 9.04 -4.49 11.94
CA ASN A 155 9.62 -3.16 12.06
C ASN A 155 8.65 -2.15 12.72
N LEU A 156 9.04 -0.87 12.78
CA LEU A 156 8.24 0.21 13.39
C LEU A 156 6.89 0.48 12.68
N ASP A 157 6.73 0.02 11.45
CA ASP A 157 5.48 0.14 10.68
C ASP A 157 4.63 -1.14 10.75
N GLY A 158 5.09 -2.15 11.51
CA GLY A 158 4.45 -3.47 11.60
C GLY A 158 4.67 -4.32 10.35
N GLU A 159 5.65 -3.98 9.50
CA GLU A 159 6.01 -4.73 8.30
C GLU A 159 7.12 -5.75 8.60
N PRO A 160 7.08 -6.95 8.00
CA PRO A 160 8.11 -7.97 8.23
C PRO A 160 9.43 -7.56 7.57
N VAL A 161 10.51 -7.63 8.33
CA VAL A 161 11.90 -7.57 7.85
C VAL A 161 12.46 -8.99 7.91
N ILE A 162 12.94 -9.47 6.78
CA ILE A 162 13.51 -10.81 6.66
C ILE A 162 14.99 -10.74 7.02
N ILE A 163 15.45 -11.58 7.94
CA ILE A 163 16.86 -11.70 8.32
C ILE A 163 17.39 -13.05 7.87
N VAL A 164 18.54 -13.04 7.18
CA VAL A 164 19.28 -14.24 6.75
C VAL A 164 20.76 -14.11 7.10
N THR A 165 21.39 -15.23 7.46
CA THR A 165 22.83 -15.34 7.70
C THR A 165 23.31 -16.77 7.44
N ASP A 166 24.52 -16.93 6.87
CA ASP A 166 25.01 -18.16 6.27
C ASP A 166 26.21 -18.77 6.99
N TRP A 167 26.36 -18.52 8.29
CA TRP A 167 27.46 -19.04 9.10
C TRP A 167 28.78 -18.33 8.81
N LYS A 168 29.86 -19.06 8.49
CA LYS A 168 31.22 -18.57 8.37
C LYS A 168 32.03 -19.28 7.30
N TRP A 169 33.15 -18.68 6.92
CA TRP A 169 34.21 -19.24 6.06
C TRP A 169 33.74 -19.58 4.63
N GLY A 170 32.61 -19.07 4.18
CA GLY A 170 32.09 -19.37 2.85
C GLY A 170 31.72 -20.86 2.64
N LEU A 171 31.37 -21.57 3.71
CA LEU A 171 30.96 -22.97 3.64
C LEU A 171 29.53 -23.15 3.15
N ASN A 172 28.72 -22.11 3.28
CA ASN A 172 27.34 -22.09 2.81
C ASN A 172 27.15 -20.93 1.84
N ILE A 173 26.15 -21.08 0.98
CA ILE A 173 25.67 -20.02 0.07
C ILE A 173 24.17 -19.88 0.31
N GLY A 174 23.74 -18.71 0.76
CA GLY A 174 22.33 -18.36 0.90
C GLY A 174 21.66 -18.11 -0.45
N ASN A 175 20.46 -18.60 -0.60
CA ASN A 175 19.64 -18.37 -1.78
C ASN A 175 18.27 -17.87 -1.38
N LEU A 176 18.13 -16.54 -1.24
CA LEU A 176 16.85 -15.89 -0.93
C LEU A 176 16.11 -15.56 -2.23
N LYS A 177 14.93 -16.14 -2.40
CA LYS A 177 14.05 -15.84 -3.55
C LYS A 177 13.02 -14.78 -3.16
N VAL A 178 13.19 -13.58 -3.70
CA VAL A 178 12.24 -12.48 -3.53
C VAL A 178 11.24 -12.49 -4.67
N LYS A 179 9.94 -12.55 -4.34
CA LYS A 179 8.85 -12.41 -5.31
C LYS A 179 8.20 -11.04 -5.15
N PHE A 180 8.33 -10.21 -6.15
CA PHE A 180 7.61 -8.94 -6.17
C PHE A 180 6.15 -9.20 -6.53
N LYS A 181 5.24 -8.71 -5.67
CA LYS A 181 3.82 -8.64 -6.04
C LYS A 181 3.67 -7.57 -7.13
N PRO A 182 2.76 -7.75 -8.11
CA PRO A 182 2.46 -6.69 -9.06
C PRO A 182 2.10 -5.42 -8.30
N GLN A 183 2.83 -4.34 -8.55
CA GLN A 183 2.50 -3.04 -7.97
C GLN A 183 1.20 -2.56 -8.59
N MET A 184 0.24 -2.13 -7.77
CA MET A 184 -0.97 -1.49 -8.28
C MET A 184 -0.59 -0.24 -9.08
N LEU A 185 -1.35 0.05 -10.13
CA LEU A 185 -1.15 1.24 -10.97
C LEU A 185 -1.06 2.52 -10.12
N TYR A 186 -1.90 2.60 -9.11
CA TYR A 186 -1.91 3.68 -8.13
C TYR A 186 -0.54 3.88 -7.48
N ARG A 187 0.07 2.83 -6.89
CA ARG A 187 1.40 2.95 -6.25
C ARG A 187 2.50 3.21 -7.28
N LYS A 188 2.41 2.59 -8.46
CA LYS A 188 3.40 2.75 -9.54
C LYS A 188 3.46 4.19 -10.09
N TYR A 189 2.33 4.88 -10.12
CA TYR A 189 2.22 6.22 -10.71
C TYR A 189 1.96 7.33 -9.70
N LEU A 190 1.81 6.99 -8.41
CA LEU A 190 1.60 8.00 -7.35
C LEU A 190 2.69 9.08 -7.37
N ASP A 191 3.94 8.66 -7.54
CA ASP A 191 5.08 9.57 -7.57
C ASP A 191 5.24 10.34 -8.91
N LEU A 192 4.56 9.88 -9.97
CA LEU A 192 4.52 10.57 -11.26
C LEU A 192 3.35 11.56 -11.32
N MET A 193 2.44 11.49 -10.35
CA MET A 193 1.37 12.46 -10.22
C MET A 193 1.95 13.74 -9.64
N PRO A 194 1.85 14.89 -10.32
CA PRO A 194 2.14 16.18 -9.71
C PRO A 194 1.33 16.34 -8.41
N GLU A 195 1.86 17.06 -7.43
CA GLU A 195 1.18 17.30 -6.15
C GLU A 195 -0.27 17.85 -6.30
N ASN A 196 -0.60 18.38 -7.47
CA ASN A 196 -1.89 18.99 -7.81
C ASN A 196 -2.75 18.16 -8.78
N VAL A 197 -2.48 16.86 -8.98
CA VAL A 197 -3.31 16.00 -9.86
C VAL A 197 -4.73 15.86 -9.33
N PHE A 198 -4.90 15.92 -8.02
CA PHE A 198 -6.21 16.06 -7.42
C PHE A 198 -6.56 17.54 -7.36
N SER A 199 -7.14 18.06 -8.44
CA SER A 199 -7.83 19.34 -8.36
C SER A 199 -9.00 19.19 -7.39
N TYR A 200 -8.90 19.84 -6.24
CA TYR A 200 -10.00 19.94 -5.29
C TYR A 200 -11.00 21.02 -5.71
N ASP A 201 -10.72 21.73 -6.80
CA ASP A 201 -11.70 22.60 -7.40
C ASP A 201 -12.71 21.76 -8.21
N ALA A 202 -13.98 22.11 -8.13
CA ALA A 202 -15.07 21.40 -8.80
C ALA A 202 -15.03 21.53 -10.34
N SER A 203 -14.00 22.15 -10.92
CA SER A 203 -13.90 22.42 -12.37
C SER A 203 -13.79 21.14 -13.22
N TRP A 204 -13.33 20.03 -12.63
CA TRP A 204 -13.29 18.74 -13.31
C TRP A 204 -14.67 18.06 -13.41
N PHE A 205 -15.65 18.48 -12.57
CA PHE A 205 -16.99 17.92 -12.53
C PHE A 205 -17.96 18.89 -13.19
N PRO A 206 -18.36 18.66 -14.45
CA PRO A 206 -18.99 19.67 -15.31
C PRO A 206 -20.49 19.86 -15.02
N TYR A 207 -20.92 19.72 -13.78
CA TYR A 207 -22.31 19.88 -13.38
C TYR A 207 -22.46 21.07 -12.42
N PRO A 208 -23.62 21.76 -12.45
CA PRO A 208 -23.93 22.81 -11.50
C PRO A 208 -23.91 22.29 -10.06
N SER A 209 -23.56 23.12 -9.06
CA SER A 209 -23.78 22.77 -7.66
C SER A 209 -25.27 22.58 -7.37
N TYR A 210 -25.63 21.86 -6.30
CA TYR A 210 -27.04 21.67 -5.95
C TYR A 210 -27.81 23.01 -5.79
N ALA A 211 -27.17 24.05 -5.28
CA ALA A 211 -27.74 25.37 -5.09
C ALA A 211 -27.91 26.17 -6.40
N ASP A 212 -27.17 25.85 -7.46
CA ASP A 212 -27.25 26.55 -8.75
C ASP A 212 -28.49 26.11 -9.54
N ARG A 213 -29.63 26.71 -9.22
CA ARG A 213 -30.92 26.39 -9.85
C ARG A 213 -31.00 26.82 -11.31
N GLU A 214 -30.32 27.90 -11.67
CA GLU A 214 -30.27 28.39 -13.07
C GLU A 214 -29.48 27.39 -13.94
N GLY A 215 -28.32 26.94 -13.46
CA GLY A 215 -27.51 25.92 -14.12
C GLY A 215 -28.30 24.64 -14.34
N TRP A 216 -28.99 24.15 -13.32
CA TRP A 216 -29.81 22.92 -13.44
C TRP A 216 -30.98 23.11 -14.42
N ASN A 217 -31.71 24.22 -14.34
CA ASN A 217 -32.81 24.51 -15.27
C ASN A 217 -32.32 24.58 -16.73
N LYS A 218 -31.16 25.19 -16.96
CA LYS A 218 -30.54 25.26 -18.29
C LYS A 218 -30.08 23.85 -18.78
N LEU A 219 -29.47 23.07 -17.88
CA LEU A 219 -28.97 21.72 -18.21
C LEU A 219 -30.09 20.74 -18.52
N LEU A 220 -31.14 20.71 -17.70
CA LEU A 220 -32.22 19.74 -17.80
C LEU A 220 -33.31 20.15 -18.79
N GLY A 221 -33.57 21.42 -18.93
CA GLY A 221 -34.57 21.93 -19.86
C GLY A 221 -35.94 21.26 -19.67
N THR A 222 -36.53 20.80 -20.76
CA THR A 222 -37.82 20.12 -20.77
C THR A 222 -37.82 18.73 -20.07
N ASN A 223 -36.64 18.17 -19.79
CA ASN A 223 -36.57 16.87 -19.09
C ASN A 223 -36.80 16.98 -17.58
N ALA A 224 -36.75 18.17 -17.01
CA ALA A 224 -36.87 18.39 -15.57
C ALA A 224 -38.19 17.81 -15.04
N GLU A 225 -39.31 18.12 -15.70
CA GLU A 225 -40.64 17.61 -15.28
C GLU A 225 -40.74 16.08 -15.32
N TYR A 226 -40.14 15.46 -16.33
CA TYR A 226 -40.09 13.99 -16.42
C TYR A 226 -39.28 13.38 -15.26
N LEU A 227 -38.13 13.96 -14.91
CA LEU A 227 -37.29 13.49 -13.81
C LEU A 227 -38.00 13.64 -12.46
N VAL A 228 -38.69 14.76 -12.23
CA VAL A 228 -39.47 14.98 -11.01
C VAL A 228 -40.58 13.92 -10.90
N LYS A 229 -41.37 13.69 -11.95
CA LYS A 229 -42.41 12.65 -11.96
C LYS A 229 -41.85 11.23 -11.77
N ALA A 230 -40.63 10.97 -12.26
CA ALA A 230 -39.98 9.69 -12.04
C ALA A 230 -39.59 9.49 -10.56
N GLY A 231 -39.08 10.53 -9.89
CA GLY A 231 -38.76 10.50 -8.46
C GLY A 231 -39.97 10.42 -7.54
N GLU A 232 -41.09 11.08 -7.91
CA GLU A 232 -42.34 11.04 -7.13
C GLU A 232 -42.85 9.64 -6.85
N ARG A 233 -42.58 8.67 -7.73
CA ARG A 233 -42.93 7.25 -7.54
C ARG A 233 -42.18 6.61 -6.37
N TYR A 234 -41.16 7.26 -5.87
CA TYR A 234 -40.30 6.73 -4.81
C TYR A 234 -40.37 7.55 -3.51
N LEU A 235 -41.26 8.54 -3.39
CA LEU A 235 -41.41 9.31 -2.16
C LEU A 235 -41.78 8.46 -0.94
N ASP A 236 -42.60 7.42 -1.17
CA ASP A 236 -42.99 6.46 -0.14
C ASP A 236 -42.32 5.09 -0.35
N TYR A 237 -41.11 5.08 -0.95
CA TYR A 237 -40.43 3.83 -1.27
C TYR A 237 -39.93 3.12 -0.01
N ASN A 238 -40.31 1.85 0.10
CA ASN A 238 -39.80 0.96 1.14
C ASN A 238 -38.49 0.33 0.67
N TRP A 239 -37.38 0.75 1.27
CA TRP A 239 -36.05 0.24 0.96
C TRP A 239 -35.96 -1.26 1.22
N LYS A 240 -35.60 -2.00 0.20
CA LYS A 240 -35.61 -3.47 0.23
C LYS A 240 -34.39 -4.01 0.95
N ILE A 241 -34.63 -4.83 1.96
CA ILE A 241 -33.57 -5.54 2.68
C ILE A 241 -33.06 -6.70 1.82
N VAL A 242 -31.75 -6.88 1.75
CA VAL A 242 -31.10 -8.07 1.20
C VAL A 242 -30.70 -8.99 2.36
N PRO A 243 -31.51 -10.01 2.69
CA PRO A 243 -31.22 -10.90 3.82
C PRO A 243 -30.03 -11.83 3.52
N ALA A 244 -29.41 -12.39 4.55
CA ALA A 244 -28.30 -13.34 4.43
C ALA A 244 -28.65 -14.53 3.51
N THR A 245 -29.90 -15.00 3.56
CA THR A 245 -30.39 -16.09 2.72
C THR A 245 -30.43 -15.75 1.23
N ALA A 246 -30.55 -14.46 0.86
CA ALA A 246 -30.49 -14.03 -0.52
C ALA A 246 -29.06 -14.13 -1.09
N TYR A 247 -28.04 -13.82 -0.29
CA TYR A 247 -26.65 -14.09 -0.68
C TYR A 247 -26.37 -15.58 -0.86
N LEU A 248 -26.91 -16.43 0.03
CA LEU A 248 -26.73 -17.88 -0.02
C LEU A 248 -27.52 -18.54 -1.16
N ALA A 249 -28.50 -17.86 -1.74
CA ALA A 249 -29.32 -18.42 -2.81
C ALA A 249 -28.49 -18.84 -4.03
N TYR A 250 -27.49 -18.02 -4.39
CA TYR A 250 -26.60 -18.34 -5.52
C TYR A 250 -25.83 -19.65 -5.31
N GLU A 251 -25.29 -19.89 -4.11
CA GLU A 251 -24.60 -21.13 -3.79
C GLU A 251 -25.54 -22.33 -3.78
N ARG A 252 -26.77 -22.14 -3.27
CA ARG A 252 -27.75 -23.22 -3.07
C ARG A 252 -28.45 -23.65 -4.34
N THR A 253 -28.75 -22.71 -5.23
CA THR A 253 -29.61 -22.93 -6.38
C THR A 253 -29.06 -22.38 -7.70
N GLY A 254 -27.96 -21.64 -7.69
CA GLY A 254 -27.44 -20.90 -8.85
C GLY A 254 -28.22 -19.62 -9.16
N GLU A 255 -29.29 -19.29 -8.37
CA GLU A 255 -30.16 -18.15 -8.64
C GLU A 255 -29.57 -16.85 -8.10
N ARG A 256 -29.22 -15.93 -9.01
CA ARG A 256 -28.59 -14.64 -8.65
C ARG A 256 -29.62 -13.53 -8.37
N ASN A 257 -30.78 -13.61 -8.98
CA ASN A 257 -31.76 -12.52 -8.98
C ASN A 257 -32.39 -12.33 -7.59
N ILE A 258 -32.43 -13.37 -6.76
CA ILE A 258 -32.93 -13.28 -5.37
C ILE A 258 -32.16 -12.19 -4.57
N MET A 259 -30.87 -12.01 -4.82
CA MET A 259 -30.08 -10.95 -4.22
C MET A 259 -30.02 -9.69 -5.08
N GLN A 260 -29.92 -9.84 -6.42
CA GLN A 260 -29.66 -8.71 -7.31
C GLN A 260 -30.89 -7.83 -7.53
N ASP A 261 -32.09 -8.39 -7.60
CA ASP A 261 -33.32 -7.64 -7.84
C ASP A 261 -33.62 -6.61 -6.74
N PRO A 262 -33.63 -6.96 -5.45
CA PRO A 262 -33.86 -5.97 -4.40
C PRO A 262 -32.76 -4.90 -4.37
N LEU A 263 -31.50 -5.27 -4.59
CA LEU A 263 -30.39 -4.29 -4.67
C LEU A 263 -30.58 -3.36 -5.87
N SER A 264 -30.91 -3.89 -7.03
CA SER A 264 -31.14 -3.11 -8.25
C SER A 264 -32.31 -2.17 -8.10
N ALA A 265 -33.41 -2.63 -7.46
CA ALA A 265 -34.57 -1.80 -7.17
C ALA A 265 -34.21 -0.61 -6.25
N ASN A 266 -33.40 -0.83 -5.21
CA ASN A 266 -32.88 0.24 -4.34
C ASN A 266 -32.02 1.24 -5.12
N ARG A 267 -31.13 0.74 -5.98
CA ARG A 267 -30.28 1.59 -6.81
C ARG A 267 -31.08 2.47 -7.77
N ASN A 268 -32.12 1.90 -8.38
CA ASN A 268 -33.01 2.63 -9.28
C ASN A 268 -33.81 3.70 -8.53
N ALA A 269 -34.30 3.39 -7.33
CA ALA A 269 -34.99 4.34 -6.46
C ALA A 269 -34.04 5.50 -6.09
N LEU A 270 -32.82 5.20 -5.64
CA LEU A 270 -31.81 6.22 -5.30
C LEU A 270 -31.51 7.14 -6.49
N ALA A 271 -31.30 6.58 -7.69
CA ALA A 271 -31.03 7.36 -8.89
C ALA A 271 -32.22 8.27 -9.28
N ALA A 272 -33.44 7.75 -9.22
CA ALA A 272 -34.62 8.55 -9.55
C ALA A 272 -34.88 9.67 -8.55
N LEU A 273 -34.72 9.44 -7.26
CA LEU A 273 -34.84 10.45 -6.20
C LEU A 273 -33.76 11.52 -6.33
N MET A 274 -32.51 11.13 -6.59
CA MET A 274 -31.41 12.06 -6.79
C MET A 274 -31.66 12.98 -7.99
N LEU A 275 -32.02 12.43 -9.13
CA LEU A 275 -32.29 13.21 -10.33
C LEU A 275 -33.50 14.13 -10.17
N ALA A 276 -34.54 13.66 -9.46
CA ALA A 276 -35.72 14.50 -9.17
C ALA A 276 -35.38 15.68 -8.27
N GLU A 277 -34.58 15.46 -7.22
CA GLU A 277 -34.14 16.54 -6.33
C GLU A 277 -33.24 17.55 -7.06
N LEU A 278 -32.32 17.07 -7.91
CA LEU A 278 -31.52 17.96 -8.76
C LEU A 278 -32.37 18.77 -9.73
N ALA A 279 -33.45 18.20 -10.25
CA ALA A 279 -34.38 18.87 -11.15
C ALA A 279 -35.26 19.90 -10.42
N GLU A 280 -35.81 19.56 -9.27
CA GLU A 280 -36.76 20.38 -8.52
C GLU A 280 -36.05 21.37 -7.56
N GLY A 281 -35.12 20.88 -6.75
CA GLY A 281 -34.32 21.65 -5.81
C GLY A 281 -35.10 22.25 -4.64
N GLN A 282 -36.17 21.59 -4.21
CA GLN A 282 -37.03 22.05 -3.11
C GLN A 282 -36.87 21.26 -1.82
N GLY A 283 -35.97 20.28 -1.79
CA GLY A 283 -35.70 19.44 -0.62
C GLY A 283 -36.72 18.33 -0.38
N ARG A 284 -37.71 18.20 -1.24
CA ARG A 284 -38.85 17.27 -1.09
C ARG A 284 -38.42 15.78 -1.11
N PHE A 285 -37.33 15.47 -1.78
CA PHE A 285 -36.79 14.10 -1.91
C PHE A 285 -35.66 13.81 -0.94
N ILE A 286 -35.18 14.79 -0.17
CA ILE A 286 -33.99 14.68 0.68
C ILE A 286 -34.15 13.58 1.75
N ASP A 287 -35.30 13.51 2.44
CA ASP A 287 -35.52 12.50 3.48
C ASP A 287 -35.42 11.07 2.91
N GLN A 288 -35.94 10.86 1.71
CA GLN A 288 -35.84 9.56 1.06
C GLN A 288 -34.41 9.26 0.54
N LEU A 289 -33.70 10.28 0.10
CA LEU A 289 -32.27 10.13 -0.23
C LEU A 289 -31.46 9.73 1.01
N VAL A 290 -31.70 10.39 2.15
CA VAL A 290 -31.08 10.02 3.44
C VAL A 290 -31.43 8.58 3.82
N ASN A 291 -32.70 8.20 3.77
CA ASN A 291 -33.13 6.83 4.07
C ASN A 291 -32.43 5.78 3.19
N GLY A 292 -32.32 6.06 1.89
CA GLY A 292 -31.66 5.17 0.94
C GLY A 292 -30.16 5.05 1.15
N LEU A 293 -29.50 6.17 1.31
CA LEU A 293 -28.06 6.20 1.56
C LEU A 293 -27.72 5.55 2.90
N TRP A 294 -28.51 5.83 3.95
CA TRP A 294 -28.37 5.17 5.25
C TRP A 294 -28.53 3.66 5.15
N HIS A 295 -29.57 3.19 4.47
CA HIS A 295 -29.82 1.77 4.25
C HIS A 295 -28.66 1.09 3.50
N LEU A 296 -28.21 1.69 2.39
CA LEU A 296 -27.12 1.15 1.57
C LEU A 296 -25.78 1.19 2.29
N SER A 297 -25.48 2.25 3.03
CA SER A 297 -24.23 2.39 3.81
C SER A 297 -24.11 1.37 4.92
N ASN A 298 -25.23 0.93 5.51
CA ASN A 298 -25.26 -0.10 6.54
C ASN A 298 -25.38 -1.54 5.99
N SER A 299 -25.36 -1.70 4.67
CA SER A 299 -25.36 -3.03 4.06
C SER A 299 -24.03 -3.76 4.30
N PRO A 300 -24.03 -5.08 4.55
CA PRO A 300 -22.82 -5.84 4.86
C PRO A 300 -21.82 -5.86 3.69
N SER A 301 -22.31 -5.80 2.46
CA SER A 301 -21.50 -5.71 1.25
C SER A 301 -22.32 -5.17 0.08
N TRP A 302 -21.62 -4.46 -0.82
CA TRP A 302 -22.16 -3.99 -2.11
C TRP A 302 -21.88 -4.95 -3.26
N VAL A 303 -21.17 -6.04 -2.99
CA VAL A 303 -20.76 -7.05 -3.97
C VAL A 303 -21.89 -8.00 -4.28
N LEU A 304 -22.02 -8.36 -5.56
CA LEU A 304 -23.05 -9.32 -6.01
C LEU A 304 -22.77 -10.73 -5.49
N SER A 305 -23.82 -11.48 -5.13
CA SER A 305 -23.70 -12.83 -4.54
C SER A 305 -22.86 -13.78 -5.39
N ALA A 306 -22.95 -13.70 -6.71
CA ALA A 306 -22.17 -14.55 -7.63
C ALA A 306 -20.65 -14.29 -7.58
N HIS A 307 -20.20 -13.18 -7.00
CA HIS A 307 -18.80 -12.83 -6.91
C HIS A 307 -18.19 -13.06 -5.52
N LEU A 308 -19.01 -13.20 -4.48
CA LEU A 308 -18.56 -13.45 -3.10
C LEU A 308 -17.73 -14.74 -2.94
N PRO A 309 -17.94 -15.84 -3.68
CA PRO A 309 -17.07 -17.01 -3.63
C PRO A 309 -15.60 -16.75 -4.04
N ARG A 310 -15.26 -15.53 -4.48
CA ARG A 310 -13.88 -15.07 -4.70
C ARG A 310 -13.17 -14.64 -3.42
N GLN A 311 -13.88 -14.51 -2.30
CA GLN A 311 -13.28 -14.35 -0.97
C GLN A 311 -12.26 -15.48 -0.71
N LYS A 312 -11.23 -15.23 0.10
CA LYS A 312 -10.24 -16.26 0.48
C LYS A 312 -10.92 -17.48 1.13
N SER A 313 -11.96 -17.23 1.92
CA SER A 313 -12.78 -18.25 2.57
C SER A 313 -13.65 -19.08 1.61
N ARG A 314 -13.79 -18.64 0.35
CA ARG A 314 -14.69 -19.24 -0.66
C ARG A 314 -16.17 -19.30 -0.24
N ARG A 315 -16.58 -18.48 0.71
CA ARG A 315 -17.96 -18.43 1.23
C ARG A 315 -18.83 -17.50 0.39
N SER A 316 -20.14 -17.76 0.42
CA SER A 316 -21.15 -16.94 -0.28
C SER A 316 -21.74 -15.84 0.59
N LEU A 317 -21.51 -15.85 1.91
CA LEU A 317 -21.85 -14.70 2.76
C LEU A 317 -20.69 -13.69 2.74
N PRO A 318 -21.01 -12.39 2.70
CA PRO A 318 -19.98 -11.35 2.77
C PRO A 318 -19.27 -11.39 4.12
N ASP A 319 -17.94 -11.50 4.08
CA ASP A 319 -17.08 -11.38 5.25
C ASP A 319 -16.46 -9.97 5.26
N PRO A 320 -16.72 -9.15 6.28
CA PRO A 320 -16.18 -7.78 6.34
C PRO A 320 -14.65 -7.72 6.44
N ARG A 321 -13.99 -8.84 6.75
CA ARG A 321 -12.52 -8.96 6.76
C ARG A 321 -11.94 -9.30 5.39
N GLU A 322 -12.79 -9.70 4.45
CA GLU A 322 -12.41 -10.14 3.10
C GLU A 322 -13.16 -9.34 2.03
N GLN A 323 -13.27 -8.02 2.21
CA GLN A 323 -13.99 -7.16 1.27
C GLN A 323 -13.46 -7.31 -0.16
N LEU A 324 -14.39 -7.39 -1.09
CA LEU A 324 -14.15 -7.47 -2.53
C LEU A 324 -14.71 -6.23 -3.22
N ILE A 325 -14.23 -5.99 -4.43
CA ILE A 325 -14.83 -5.01 -5.35
C ILE A 325 -15.22 -5.75 -6.63
N ASP A 326 -16.41 -5.47 -7.12
CA ASP A 326 -16.90 -5.94 -8.41
C ASP A 326 -17.55 -4.80 -9.20
N LEU A 327 -18.04 -5.09 -10.39
CA LEU A 327 -18.74 -4.09 -11.22
C LEU A 327 -20.00 -3.54 -10.54
N GLY A 328 -20.69 -4.38 -9.76
CA GLY A 328 -21.89 -4.00 -9.02
C GLY A 328 -21.58 -2.99 -7.93
N SER A 329 -20.59 -3.30 -7.09
CA SER A 329 -20.16 -2.42 -6.00
C SER A 329 -19.53 -1.12 -6.51
N GLY A 330 -18.75 -1.17 -7.59
CA GLY A 330 -18.19 0.02 -8.24
C GLY A 330 -19.27 0.96 -8.76
N GLY A 331 -20.30 0.40 -9.43
CA GLY A 331 -21.44 1.18 -9.92
C GLY A 331 -22.30 1.78 -8.81
N LEU A 332 -22.49 1.06 -7.69
CA LEU A 332 -23.20 1.60 -6.52
C LEU A 332 -22.38 2.70 -5.84
N ALA A 333 -21.07 2.50 -5.70
CA ALA A 333 -20.18 3.49 -5.13
C ALA A 333 -20.23 4.82 -5.88
N ALA A 334 -20.23 4.78 -7.22
CA ALA A 334 -20.39 5.98 -8.04
C ALA A 334 -21.70 6.71 -7.73
N GLN A 335 -22.81 6.00 -7.59
CA GLN A 335 -24.10 6.61 -7.24
C GLN A 335 -24.08 7.24 -5.84
N VAL A 336 -23.52 6.55 -4.85
CA VAL A 336 -23.40 7.04 -3.47
C VAL A 336 -22.50 8.28 -3.41
N ALA A 337 -21.36 8.25 -4.10
CA ALA A 337 -20.42 9.37 -4.16
C ALA A 337 -21.04 10.60 -4.80
N VAL A 338 -21.76 10.45 -5.93
CA VAL A 338 -22.44 11.53 -6.63
C VAL A 338 -23.58 12.11 -5.77
N ALA A 339 -24.37 11.26 -5.12
CA ALA A 339 -25.42 11.72 -4.21
C ALA A 339 -24.84 12.51 -3.03
N TRP A 340 -23.77 12.03 -2.40
CA TRP A 340 -23.09 12.77 -1.34
C TRP A 340 -22.51 14.09 -1.84
N HIS A 341 -21.85 14.08 -2.98
CA HIS A 341 -21.27 15.29 -3.58
C HIS A 341 -22.29 16.42 -3.74
N PHE A 342 -23.47 16.11 -4.24
CA PHE A 342 -24.50 17.13 -4.44
C PHE A 342 -25.23 17.55 -3.16
N PHE A 343 -25.50 16.61 -2.27
CA PHE A 343 -26.44 16.81 -1.18
C PHE A 343 -25.85 16.83 0.23
N HIS A 344 -24.53 16.69 0.39
CA HIS A 344 -23.92 16.63 1.73
C HIS A 344 -24.26 17.85 2.59
N GLU A 345 -24.29 19.05 2.03
CA GLU A 345 -24.70 20.24 2.80
C GLU A 345 -26.15 20.17 3.29
N ALA A 346 -27.05 19.56 2.50
CA ALA A 346 -28.42 19.35 2.92
C ALA A 346 -28.54 18.24 3.98
N PHE A 347 -27.75 17.19 3.85
CA PHE A 347 -27.67 16.11 4.83
C PHE A 347 -27.10 16.59 6.16
N ASP A 348 -26.03 17.37 6.13
CA ASP A 348 -25.37 17.91 7.32
C ASP A 348 -26.23 18.93 8.08
N LYS A 349 -27.18 19.59 7.40
CA LYS A 349 -28.19 20.43 8.05
C LYS A 349 -29.22 19.60 8.83
N ILE A 350 -29.47 18.37 8.43
CA ILE A 350 -30.35 17.43 9.16
C ILE A 350 -29.54 16.86 10.35
N ASP A 351 -28.44 16.17 10.05
CA ASP A 351 -27.49 15.66 11.04
C ASP A 351 -26.15 15.35 10.36
N PRO A 352 -25.00 15.94 10.79
CA PRO A 352 -23.69 15.67 10.21
C PRO A 352 -23.25 14.22 10.22
N VAL A 353 -23.85 13.38 11.10
CA VAL A 353 -23.54 11.95 11.17
C VAL A 353 -23.92 11.21 9.89
N ILE A 354 -24.86 11.75 9.10
CA ILE A 354 -25.28 11.17 7.82
C ILE A 354 -24.09 11.11 6.86
N SER A 355 -23.39 12.22 6.69
CA SER A 355 -22.17 12.30 5.86
C SER A 355 -21.08 11.38 6.38
N VAL A 356 -20.88 11.27 7.70
CA VAL A 356 -19.88 10.38 8.31
C VAL A 356 -20.17 8.92 7.95
N VAL A 357 -21.41 8.46 8.10
CA VAL A 357 -21.81 7.07 7.78
C VAL A 357 -21.62 6.75 6.29
N ILE A 358 -21.95 7.70 5.41
CA ILE A 358 -21.78 7.51 3.96
C ILE A 358 -20.28 7.41 3.61
N GLN A 359 -19.45 8.32 4.13
CA GLN A 359 -18.02 8.33 3.87
C GLN A 359 -17.34 7.07 4.42
N ASP A 360 -17.68 6.63 5.63
CA ASP A 360 -17.16 5.40 6.25
C ASP A 360 -17.55 4.17 5.41
N ALA A 361 -18.77 4.12 4.89
CA ALA A 361 -19.19 3.05 4.00
C ALA A 361 -18.39 3.04 2.70
N MET A 362 -18.19 4.20 2.06
CA MET A 362 -17.36 4.35 0.86
C MET A 362 -15.93 3.91 1.11
N LYS A 363 -15.36 4.35 2.23
CA LYS A 363 -14.01 3.97 2.64
C LYS A 363 -13.91 2.45 2.80
N LYS A 364 -14.78 1.85 3.60
CA LYS A 364 -14.76 0.43 3.94
C LYS A 364 -15.07 -0.48 2.76
N GLN A 365 -16.06 -0.13 1.94
CA GLN A 365 -16.54 -1.01 0.87
C GLN A 365 -15.70 -0.91 -0.41
N ILE A 366 -15.02 0.23 -0.64
CA ILE A 366 -14.35 0.52 -1.91
C ILE A 366 -12.91 0.98 -1.72
N LEU A 367 -12.68 2.08 -0.96
CA LEU A 367 -11.38 2.72 -0.96
C LEU A 367 -10.32 1.85 -0.27
N ASP A 368 -10.60 1.33 0.93
CA ASP A 368 -9.66 0.47 1.64
C ASP A 368 -9.36 -0.82 0.85
N PRO A 369 -10.36 -1.57 0.32
CA PRO A 369 -10.08 -2.74 -0.52
C PRO A 369 -9.33 -2.41 -1.82
N TYR A 370 -9.54 -1.22 -2.38
CA TYR A 370 -8.85 -0.77 -3.59
C TYR A 370 -7.40 -0.35 -3.31
N LEU A 371 -7.18 0.42 -2.24
CA LEU A 371 -5.89 1.02 -1.93
C LEU A 371 -4.98 0.09 -1.13
N ASN A 372 -5.53 -0.81 -0.30
CA ASN A 372 -4.78 -1.70 0.56
C ASN A 372 -4.88 -3.17 0.10
N THR A 373 -4.20 -3.48 -1.00
CA THR A 373 -4.18 -4.83 -1.58
C THR A 373 -3.37 -5.85 -0.80
N GLU A 374 -2.62 -5.44 0.20
CA GLU A 374 -1.90 -6.36 1.09
C GLU A 374 -2.86 -7.00 2.09
N GLN A 375 -3.78 -6.23 2.61
CA GLN A 375 -4.82 -6.70 3.53
C GLN A 375 -5.94 -7.44 2.79
N TYR A 376 -6.36 -6.92 1.62
CA TYR A 376 -7.49 -7.42 0.87
C TYR A 376 -7.08 -8.30 -0.32
N VAL A 377 -8.02 -9.08 -0.84
CA VAL A 377 -7.75 -9.95 -2.00
C VAL A 377 -7.46 -9.08 -3.22
N PRO A 378 -6.29 -9.21 -3.86
CA PRO A 378 -6.00 -8.45 -5.06
C PRO A 378 -6.92 -8.87 -6.19
N HIS A 379 -7.63 -7.92 -6.76
CA HIS A 379 -8.47 -8.16 -7.92
C HIS A 379 -7.58 -8.36 -9.16
N TRP A 380 -7.86 -9.39 -9.96
CA TRP A 380 -7.09 -9.71 -11.17
C TRP A 380 -7.01 -8.53 -12.16
N TRP A 381 -8.07 -7.74 -12.26
CA TRP A 381 -8.14 -6.57 -13.13
C TRP A 381 -7.34 -5.36 -12.63
N LEU A 382 -6.92 -5.35 -11.36
CA LEU A 382 -6.01 -4.34 -10.81
C LEU A 382 -4.53 -4.67 -11.06
N ALA A 383 -4.21 -5.92 -11.39
CA ALA A 383 -2.83 -6.36 -11.60
C ALA A 383 -2.29 -5.98 -12.98
N PHE A 384 -3.12 -5.48 -13.89
CA PHE A 384 -2.76 -5.16 -15.31
C PHE A 384 -2.05 -6.28 -16.09
N GLU A 385 -2.03 -7.48 -15.56
CA GLU A 385 -1.58 -8.67 -16.25
C GLU A 385 -2.81 -9.48 -16.68
N LEU A 386 -3.22 -9.29 -17.92
CA LEU A 386 -4.19 -10.18 -18.56
C LEU A 386 -3.51 -11.54 -18.77
N LYS A 387 -3.75 -12.47 -17.84
CA LYS A 387 -3.44 -13.88 -18.12
C LYS A 387 -4.39 -14.35 -19.21
N LYS A 388 -3.79 -14.94 -20.27
CA LYS A 388 -4.53 -15.51 -21.42
C LYS A 388 -5.66 -16.42 -20.90
N GLY A 389 -6.93 -16.08 -21.21
CA GLY A 389 -8.11 -16.84 -20.79
C GLY A 389 -8.89 -16.29 -19.57
N GLN A 390 -8.61 -15.07 -19.13
CA GLN A 390 -9.33 -14.41 -18.01
C GLN A 390 -10.15 -13.18 -18.46
N VAL A 391 -10.57 -13.15 -19.72
CA VAL A 391 -11.55 -12.16 -20.22
C VAL A 391 -12.95 -12.69 -20.04
#